data_301756845a6936e1597279ccd9c642eb
#
_entry.id   301756845a6936e1597279ccd9c642eb
#
_cell.length_a   1.000
_cell.length_b   1.000
_cell.length_c   1.000
_cell.angle_alpha   90.00
_cell.angle_beta   90.00
_cell.angle_gamma   90.00
#
_symmetry.space_group_name_H-M   'P 1'
#
loop_
_entity.id
_entity.type
_entity.pdbx_description
1 polymer ?
#
loop_
_entity_poly.entity_id
_entity_poly.type
_entity_poly.pdbx_seq_one_letter_code
_entity_poly.pdbx_strand_id
1 'polypeptide(L)'
;MILAGTLFNVFTVIVGSLVGLAFRFLLSRRPRQTQPGVEPLGKRISDAVMKAIGLCTVMIGVSGLFSYSLKDGEVANGINALIVILSMAIGAVIGELINVQKWLDRFGAWVQSRFKRDDGTTSVAEGFVTASLLFCVGAMTVVGSLESGLSGNHQTLYTKSILDLISSAVFSVSMGVGVLLSAVFVLVYQGSITLAAAALAPILTDDTVAHMTCVGSLLIIGLGLNLLGITKLKVANLLPAIFLPMLLCLFM
;
A
#
# COMPACT_ATOMS: atom_id res chain seq x y z
N MET A 1 -23.13 12.01 4.85
CA MET A 1 -22.65 10.75 5.50
C MET A 1 -21.15 10.89 5.73
N ILE A 2 -20.70 10.79 6.97
CA ILE A 2 -19.29 10.98 7.35
C ILE A 2 -18.34 10.05 6.58
N LEU A 3 -18.76 8.83 6.29
CA LEU A 3 -17.97 7.82 5.58
C LEU A 3 -18.09 7.88 4.04
N ALA A 4 -18.75 8.89 3.45
CA ALA A 4 -19.01 8.91 2.00
C ALA A 4 -17.70 8.84 1.18
N GLY A 5 -16.68 9.61 1.55
CA GLY A 5 -15.37 9.59 0.88
C GLY A 5 -14.67 8.23 0.98
N THR A 6 -14.68 7.62 2.17
CA THR A 6 -14.10 6.28 2.39
C THR A 6 -14.82 5.20 1.59
N LEU A 7 -16.16 5.19 1.62
CA LEU A 7 -16.95 4.20 0.85
C LEU A 7 -16.74 4.36 -0.66
N PHE A 8 -16.64 5.60 -1.13
CA PHE A 8 -16.36 5.87 -2.53
C PHE A 8 -14.96 5.35 -2.91
N ASN A 9 -13.95 5.56 -2.06
CA ASN A 9 -12.60 5.03 -2.31
C ASN A 9 -12.58 3.50 -2.33
N VAL A 10 -13.23 2.85 -1.37
CA VAL A 10 -13.36 1.38 -1.35
C VAL A 10 -14.04 0.87 -2.62
N PHE A 11 -15.11 1.52 -3.05
CA PHE A 11 -15.81 1.17 -4.28
C PHE A 11 -14.90 1.28 -5.50
N THR A 12 -14.13 2.36 -5.63
CA THR A 12 -13.19 2.54 -6.75
C THR A 12 -12.07 1.51 -6.76
N VAL A 13 -11.52 1.14 -5.59
CA VAL A 13 -10.52 0.06 -5.47
C VAL A 13 -11.12 -1.29 -5.90
N ILE A 14 -12.36 -1.60 -5.51
CA ILE A 14 -13.03 -2.83 -5.94
C ILE A 14 -13.23 -2.83 -7.46
N VAL A 15 -13.78 -1.75 -8.02
CA VAL A 15 -14.04 -1.65 -9.46
C VAL A 15 -12.75 -1.76 -10.26
N GLY A 16 -11.72 -1.00 -9.89
CA GLY A 16 -10.41 -1.05 -10.54
C GLY A 16 -9.81 -2.45 -10.48
N SER A 17 -9.86 -3.09 -9.30
CA SER A 17 -9.35 -4.45 -9.13
C SER A 17 -10.10 -5.47 -9.99
N LEU A 18 -11.42 -5.38 -10.09
CA LEU A 18 -12.22 -6.26 -10.95
C LEU A 18 -11.90 -6.06 -12.44
N VAL A 19 -11.72 -4.82 -12.88
CA VAL A 19 -11.30 -4.49 -14.25
C VAL A 19 -9.93 -5.10 -14.54
N GLY A 20 -8.97 -4.94 -13.65
CA GLY A 20 -7.63 -5.52 -13.78
C GLY A 20 -7.65 -7.06 -13.82
N LEU A 21 -8.45 -7.70 -12.94
CA LEU A 21 -8.64 -9.16 -12.94
C LEU A 21 -9.32 -9.67 -14.22
N ALA A 22 -10.31 -8.96 -14.74
CA ALA A 22 -10.95 -9.29 -16.01
C ALA A 22 -9.96 -9.23 -17.18
N PHE A 23 -9.12 -8.19 -17.20
CA PHE A 23 -8.07 -8.05 -18.20
C PHE A 23 -7.02 -9.17 -18.10
N ARG A 24 -6.58 -9.51 -16.88
CA ARG A 24 -5.70 -10.67 -16.62
C ARG A 24 -6.31 -11.96 -17.17
N PHE A 25 -7.60 -12.19 -16.91
CA PHE A 25 -8.31 -13.38 -17.39
C PHE A 25 -8.38 -13.44 -18.92
N LEU A 26 -8.62 -12.31 -19.58
CA LEU A 26 -8.64 -12.23 -21.05
C LEU A 26 -7.25 -12.54 -21.64
N LEU A 27 -6.19 -12.03 -21.04
CA LEU A 27 -4.81 -12.31 -21.45
C LEU A 27 -4.44 -13.79 -21.26
N SER A 28 -4.94 -14.42 -20.18
CA SER A 28 -4.64 -15.83 -19.88
C SER A 28 -5.34 -16.83 -20.83
N ARG A 29 -6.41 -16.41 -21.51
CA ARG A 29 -7.18 -17.24 -22.45
C ARG A 29 -6.54 -17.38 -23.84
N ARG A 30 -5.51 -16.61 -24.17
CA ARG A 30 -4.82 -16.75 -25.45
C ARG A 30 -4.06 -18.09 -25.49
N PRO A 31 -4.23 -18.91 -26.56
CA PRO A 31 -3.57 -20.21 -26.65
C PRO A 31 -2.05 -20.03 -26.56
N ARG A 32 -1.43 -20.76 -25.62
CA ARG A 32 0.02 -20.85 -25.47
C ARG A 32 0.59 -21.57 -26.69
N GLN A 33 1.11 -20.86 -27.67
CA GLN A 33 2.04 -21.43 -28.62
C GLN A 33 3.39 -21.61 -27.90
N THR A 34 3.63 -22.78 -27.35
CA THR A 34 4.88 -23.13 -26.69
C THR A 34 5.81 -23.73 -27.74
N GLN A 35 6.80 -22.97 -28.18
CA GLN A 35 7.97 -23.55 -28.84
C GLN A 35 8.90 -24.15 -27.76
N PRO A 36 9.43 -25.37 -27.93
CA PRO A 36 10.37 -25.95 -26.98
C PRO A 36 11.61 -25.06 -26.85
N GLY A 37 11.93 -24.61 -25.59
CA GLY A 37 13.10 -23.80 -25.30
C GLY A 37 12.86 -22.28 -25.21
N VAL A 38 11.66 -21.79 -25.54
CA VAL A 38 11.32 -20.35 -25.41
C VAL A 38 10.29 -20.18 -24.27
N GLU A 39 10.59 -19.31 -23.31
CA GLU A 39 9.62 -18.98 -22.26
C GLU A 39 8.32 -18.46 -22.89
N PRO A 40 7.15 -18.90 -22.37
CA PRO A 40 5.84 -18.49 -22.89
C PRO A 40 5.73 -16.94 -22.87
N LEU A 41 5.27 -16.36 -23.98
CA LEU A 41 5.13 -14.92 -24.13
C LEU A 41 4.35 -14.29 -22.94
N GLY A 42 3.33 -14.97 -22.44
CA GLY A 42 2.56 -14.51 -21.28
C GLY A 42 3.40 -14.39 -20.00
N LYS A 43 4.36 -15.30 -19.76
CA LYS A 43 5.29 -15.20 -18.61
C LYS A 43 6.23 -14.02 -18.78
N ARG A 44 6.84 -13.86 -19.96
CA ARG A 44 7.74 -12.72 -20.27
C ARG A 44 7.03 -11.37 -20.12
N ILE A 45 5.77 -11.26 -20.59
CA ILE A 45 4.96 -10.04 -20.40
C ILE A 45 4.66 -9.82 -18.91
N SER A 46 4.26 -10.86 -18.18
CA SER A 46 3.99 -10.74 -16.74
C SER A 46 5.22 -10.27 -15.98
N ASP A 47 6.39 -10.86 -16.24
CA ASP A 47 7.64 -10.48 -15.58
C ASP A 47 8.07 -9.05 -15.94
N ALA A 48 7.89 -8.63 -17.20
CA ALA A 48 8.18 -7.26 -17.61
C ALA A 48 7.23 -6.25 -16.93
N VAL A 49 5.93 -6.57 -16.85
CA VAL A 49 4.94 -5.73 -16.17
C VAL A 49 5.23 -5.66 -14.66
N MET A 50 5.60 -6.77 -14.01
CA MET A 50 5.97 -6.78 -12.59
C MET A 50 7.19 -5.90 -12.32
N LYS A 51 8.22 -5.95 -13.17
CA LYS A 51 9.39 -5.07 -13.05
C LYS A 51 9.03 -3.60 -13.28
N ALA A 52 8.18 -3.30 -14.27
CA ALA A 52 7.69 -1.93 -14.49
C ALA A 52 6.91 -1.40 -13.27
N ILE A 53 6.03 -2.22 -12.69
CA ILE A 53 5.32 -1.90 -11.45
C ILE A 53 6.31 -1.68 -10.30
N GLY A 54 7.33 -2.52 -10.17
CA GLY A 54 8.38 -2.36 -9.17
C GLY A 54 9.08 -1.01 -9.27
N LEU A 55 9.43 -0.56 -10.48
CA LEU A 55 10.01 0.77 -10.72
C LEU A 55 9.05 1.89 -10.35
N CYS A 56 7.78 1.79 -10.76
CA CYS A 56 6.76 2.78 -10.39
C CYS A 56 6.56 2.84 -8.86
N THR A 57 6.58 1.69 -8.19
CA THR A 57 6.47 1.60 -6.73
C THR A 57 7.65 2.29 -6.03
N VAL A 58 8.88 2.07 -6.51
CA VAL A 58 10.06 2.80 -6.01
C VAL A 58 9.90 4.31 -6.22
N MET A 59 9.46 4.74 -7.40
CA MET A 59 9.23 6.16 -7.70
C MET A 59 8.19 6.78 -6.76
N ILE A 60 7.09 6.10 -6.47
CA ILE A 60 6.07 6.56 -5.52
C ILE A 60 6.67 6.72 -4.12
N GLY A 61 7.44 5.75 -3.64
CA GLY A 61 8.11 5.83 -2.35
C GLY A 61 9.10 6.99 -2.28
N VAL A 62 9.93 7.17 -3.31
CA VAL A 62 10.88 8.30 -3.39
C VAL A 62 10.14 9.64 -3.41
N SER A 63 9.03 9.75 -4.17
CA SER A 63 8.19 10.94 -4.20
C SER A 63 7.63 11.30 -2.82
N GLY A 64 7.22 10.30 -2.03
CA GLY A 64 6.76 10.50 -0.66
C GLY A 64 7.86 11.02 0.28
N LEU A 65 9.10 10.55 0.12
CA LEU A 65 10.26 11.07 0.85
C LEU A 65 10.56 12.54 0.50
N PHE A 66 10.50 12.90 -0.77
CA PHE A 66 10.69 14.30 -1.18
C PHE A 66 9.60 15.22 -0.64
N SER A 67 8.35 14.78 -0.62
CA SER A 67 7.25 15.55 -0.03
C SER A 67 7.46 15.84 1.45
N TYR A 68 8.11 14.92 2.18
CA TYR A 68 8.51 15.12 3.56
C TYR A 68 9.67 16.12 3.70
N SER A 69 10.68 16.01 2.84
CA SER A 69 11.91 16.84 2.91
C SER A 69 11.68 18.30 2.51
N LEU A 70 10.67 18.58 1.68
CA LEU A 70 10.44 19.91 1.09
C LEU A 70 9.40 20.76 1.85
N LYS A 71 8.81 20.25 2.93
CA LYS A 71 7.67 20.91 3.58
C LYS A 71 8.01 22.30 4.14
N ASP A 72 9.28 22.58 4.52
CA ASP A 72 9.68 23.86 5.12
C ASP A 72 10.97 24.47 4.53
N GLY A 73 11.46 23.95 3.40
CA GLY A 73 12.72 24.45 2.80
C GLY A 73 13.97 24.16 3.64
N GLU A 74 13.82 23.55 4.79
CA GLU A 74 14.90 23.07 5.64
C GLU A 74 15.05 21.56 5.49
N VAL A 75 16.27 21.13 5.24
CA VAL A 75 16.65 19.71 5.31
C VAL A 75 16.23 19.20 6.69
N ALA A 76 15.51 18.08 6.72
CA ALA A 76 14.99 17.47 7.94
C ALA A 76 15.94 17.63 9.13
N ASN A 77 15.53 18.40 10.15
CA ASN A 77 16.31 18.60 11.37
C ASN A 77 16.69 17.24 11.96
N GLY A 78 17.85 17.13 12.62
CA GLY A 78 18.36 15.86 13.13
C GLY A 78 17.36 15.10 14.02
N ILE A 79 16.45 15.80 14.71
CA ILE A 79 15.35 15.22 15.52
C ILE A 79 14.35 14.47 14.62
N ASN A 80 14.00 15.02 13.48
CA ASN A 80 13.05 14.42 12.54
C ASN A 80 13.60 13.13 11.94
N ALA A 81 14.88 13.10 11.60
CA ALA A 81 15.56 11.88 11.15
C ALA A 81 15.60 10.81 12.25
N LEU A 82 15.79 11.21 13.51
CA LEU A 82 15.80 10.30 14.67
C LEU A 82 14.44 9.62 14.86
N ILE A 83 13.34 10.34 14.75
CA ILE A 83 11.97 9.78 14.85
C ILE A 83 11.77 8.69 13.80
N VAL A 84 12.16 8.94 12.54
CA VAL A 84 12.04 7.96 11.47
C VAL A 84 12.90 6.73 11.72
N ILE A 85 14.18 6.92 12.11
CA ILE A 85 15.12 5.82 12.39
C ILE A 85 14.60 4.97 13.56
N LEU A 86 14.20 5.60 14.66
CA LEU A 86 13.67 4.90 15.83
C LEU A 86 12.37 4.15 15.50
N SER A 87 11.49 4.79 14.73
CA SER A 87 10.25 4.15 14.27
C SER A 87 10.53 2.90 13.45
N MET A 88 11.48 2.98 12.51
CA MET A 88 11.89 1.82 11.71
C MET A 88 12.52 0.72 12.56
N ALA A 89 13.44 1.08 13.47
CA ALA A 89 14.15 0.11 14.31
C ALA A 89 13.20 -0.61 15.28
N ILE A 90 12.41 0.15 16.04
CA ILE A 90 11.46 -0.39 17.03
C ILE A 90 10.34 -1.16 16.30
N GLY A 91 9.81 -0.61 15.20
CA GLY A 91 8.79 -1.26 14.40
C GLY A 91 9.24 -2.58 13.79
N ALA A 92 10.49 -2.67 13.35
CA ALA A 92 11.10 -3.91 12.88
C ALA A 92 11.15 -4.97 13.99
N VAL A 93 11.57 -4.59 15.20
CA VAL A 93 11.64 -5.51 16.35
C VAL A 93 10.22 -6.00 16.71
N ILE A 94 9.27 -5.09 16.85
CA ILE A 94 7.87 -5.44 17.18
C ILE A 94 7.28 -6.35 16.09
N GLY A 95 7.46 -6.00 14.84
CA GLY A 95 6.90 -6.76 13.73
C GLY A 95 7.53 -8.14 13.54
N GLU A 96 8.84 -8.30 13.82
CA GLU A 96 9.48 -9.62 13.79
C GLU A 96 9.04 -10.49 14.99
N LEU A 97 8.83 -9.90 16.18
CA LEU A 97 8.29 -10.61 17.34
C LEU A 97 6.85 -11.11 17.08
N ILE A 98 5.99 -10.28 16.49
CA ILE A 98 4.61 -10.64 16.14
C ILE A 98 4.59 -11.56 14.91
N ASN A 99 5.61 -11.47 14.04
CA ASN A 99 5.73 -12.17 12.77
C ASN A 99 4.53 -11.93 11.85
N VAL A 100 4.28 -10.64 11.55
CA VAL A 100 3.15 -10.19 10.73
C VAL A 100 3.13 -10.87 9.36
N GLN A 101 4.31 -11.08 8.75
CA GLN A 101 4.47 -11.77 7.47
C GLN A 101 3.80 -13.16 7.51
N LYS A 102 4.05 -13.95 8.55
CA LYS A 102 3.49 -15.30 8.69
C LYS A 102 1.96 -15.31 8.79
N TRP A 103 1.38 -14.30 9.43
CA TRP A 103 -0.07 -14.13 9.49
C TRP A 103 -0.66 -13.82 8.11
N LEU A 104 0.00 -12.91 7.38
CA LEU A 104 -0.42 -12.54 6.03
C LEU A 104 -0.25 -13.69 5.04
N ASP A 105 0.82 -14.47 5.14
CA ASP A 105 1.04 -15.65 4.30
C ASP A 105 -0.03 -16.71 4.56
N ARG A 106 -0.42 -16.94 5.81
CA ARG A 106 -1.53 -17.84 6.16
C ARG A 106 -2.86 -17.33 5.60
N PHE A 107 -3.13 -16.03 5.75
CA PHE A 107 -4.32 -15.41 5.19
C PHE A 107 -4.34 -15.54 3.66
N GLY A 108 -3.23 -15.23 3.00
CA GLY A 108 -3.08 -15.38 1.56
C GLY A 108 -3.30 -16.83 1.09
N ALA A 109 -2.73 -17.81 1.79
CA ALA A 109 -2.92 -19.23 1.49
C ALA A 109 -4.39 -19.66 1.68
N TRP A 110 -5.06 -19.18 2.74
CA TRP A 110 -6.48 -19.43 2.97
C TRP A 110 -7.34 -18.85 1.84
N VAL A 111 -7.09 -17.61 1.41
CA VAL A 111 -7.79 -17.01 0.27
C VAL A 111 -7.53 -17.79 -1.00
N GLN A 112 -6.27 -18.12 -1.29
CA GLN A 112 -5.89 -18.87 -2.49
C GLN A 112 -6.55 -20.25 -2.54
N SER A 113 -6.76 -20.90 -1.40
CA SER A 113 -7.49 -22.18 -1.34
C SER A 113 -8.97 -22.05 -1.72
N ARG A 114 -9.57 -20.88 -1.55
CA ARG A 114 -10.96 -20.59 -1.94
C ARG A 114 -11.10 -20.20 -3.41
N PHE A 115 -10.09 -19.57 -3.98
CA PHE A 115 -10.04 -19.14 -5.36
C PHE A 115 -9.11 -20.08 -6.16
N LYS A 116 -9.57 -21.29 -6.49
CA LYS A 116 -8.84 -22.40 -7.14
C LYS A 116 -8.16 -22.08 -8.49
N ARG A 117 -8.00 -20.82 -8.88
CA ARG A 117 -7.58 -20.41 -10.23
C ARG A 117 -6.53 -19.30 -10.24
N ASP A 118 -5.47 -19.41 -9.45
CA ASP A 118 -4.38 -18.46 -9.66
C ASP A 118 -3.11 -19.22 -10.12
N ASP A 119 -2.88 -19.22 -11.44
CA ASP A 119 -1.62 -19.63 -12.07
C ASP A 119 -0.54 -18.55 -11.89
N GLY A 120 -0.72 -17.64 -10.94
CA GLY A 120 0.12 -16.48 -10.74
C GLY A 120 1.40 -16.78 -10.00
N THR A 121 2.48 -16.19 -10.46
CA THR A 121 3.80 -16.22 -9.84
C THR A 121 3.90 -15.39 -8.56
N THR A 122 2.90 -14.54 -8.29
CA THR A 122 2.88 -13.62 -7.14
C THR A 122 1.95 -14.14 -6.06
N SER A 123 2.42 -14.13 -4.81
CA SER A 123 1.60 -14.51 -3.65
C SER A 123 0.44 -13.53 -3.44
N VAL A 124 -0.75 -14.06 -3.14
CA VAL A 124 -1.91 -13.23 -2.76
C VAL A 124 -1.59 -12.31 -1.58
N ALA A 125 -0.78 -12.79 -0.62
CA ALA A 125 -0.31 -12.01 0.51
C ALA A 125 0.54 -10.81 0.07
N GLU A 126 1.45 -11.02 -0.88
CA GLU A 126 2.30 -9.95 -1.42
C GLU A 126 1.48 -8.87 -2.14
N GLY A 127 0.53 -9.28 -2.98
CA GLY A 127 -0.40 -8.35 -3.65
C GLY A 127 -1.26 -7.57 -2.65
N PHE A 128 -1.73 -8.23 -1.59
CA PHE A 128 -2.51 -7.61 -0.51
C PHE A 128 -1.68 -6.56 0.25
N VAL A 129 -0.46 -6.91 0.69
CA VAL A 129 0.43 -6.00 1.44
C VAL A 129 0.82 -4.81 0.59
N THR A 130 1.26 -5.06 -0.65
CA THR A 130 1.66 -4.00 -1.58
C THR A 130 0.53 -3.00 -1.83
N ALA A 131 -0.64 -3.49 -2.19
CA ALA A 131 -1.80 -2.65 -2.46
C ALA A 131 -2.27 -1.91 -1.19
N SER A 132 -2.31 -2.59 -0.04
CA SER A 132 -2.71 -1.98 1.23
C SER A 132 -1.77 -0.84 1.63
N LEU A 133 -0.46 -1.02 1.49
CA LEU A 133 0.51 0.05 1.74
C LEU A 133 0.35 1.21 0.77
N LEU A 134 0.27 0.94 -0.53
CA LEU A 134 0.11 1.99 -1.53
C LEU A 134 -1.15 2.82 -1.34
N PHE A 135 -2.26 2.17 -0.96
CA PHE A 135 -3.54 2.86 -0.79
C PHE A 135 -3.71 3.53 0.57
N CYS A 136 -3.06 3.02 1.63
CA CYS A 136 -3.24 3.53 2.99
C CYS A 136 -2.09 4.44 3.45
N VAL A 137 -0.89 4.28 2.90
CA VAL A 137 0.27 5.12 3.22
C VAL A 137 0.25 6.37 2.34
N GLY A 138 0.38 7.52 2.99
CA GLY A 138 0.44 8.80 2.33
C GLY A 138 -0.44 9.85 2.99
N ALA A 139 0.01 11.11 2.96
CA ALA A 139 -0.68 12.24 3.58
C ALA A 139 -2.14 12.37 3.13
N MET A 140 -2.43 12.16 1.84
CA MET A 140 -3.80 12.28 1.32
C MET A 140 -4.79 11.31 1.98
N THR A 141 -4.34 10.12 2.40
CA THR A 141 -5.21 9.15 3.08
C THR A 141 -5.57 9.64 4.49
N VAL A 142 -4.55 10.07 5.25
CA VAL A 142 -4.75 10.51 6.64
C VAL A 142 -5.48 11.83 6.68
N VAL A 143 -4.97 12.85 5.98
CA VAL A 143 -5.58 14.20 5.91
C VAL A 143 -7.00 14.13 5.36
N GLY A 144 -7.21 13.44 4.24
CA GLY A 144 -8.53 13.31 3.65
C GLY A 144 -9.54 12.57 4.54
N SER A 145 -9.06 11.57 5.33
CA SER A 145 -9.92 10.88 6.30
C SER A 145 -10.26 11.78 7.49
N LEU A 146 -9.32 12.61 7.97
CA LEU A 146 -9.56 13.61 9.01
C LEU A 146 -10.52 14.70 8.52
N GLU A 147 -10.31 15.27 7.33
CA GLU A 147 -11.21 16.27 6.73
C GLU A 147 -12.63 15.72 6.58
N SER A 148 -12.72 14.47 6.09
CA SER A 148 -14.01 13.77 5.93
C SER A 148 -14.73 13.60 7.27
N GLY A 149 -13.99 13.26 8.35
CA GLY A 149 -14.54 13.02 9.67
C GLY A 149 -14.89 14.30 10.44
N LEU A 150 -14.06 15.35 10.34
CA LEU A 150 -14.20 16.60 11.10
C LEU A 150 -15.15 17.60 10.45
N SER A 151 -15.02 17.80 9.13
CA SER A 151 -15.73 18.85 8.39
C SER A 151 -16.75 18.31 7.38
N GLY A 152 -16.79 17.00 7.15
CA GLY A 152 -17.61 16.41 6.09
C GLY A 152 -17.11 16.74 4.67
N ASN A 153 -15.89 17.29 4.54
CA ASN A 153 -15.26 17.54 3.25
C ASN A 153 -14.61 16.26 2.73
N HIS A 154 -15.11 15.73 1.61
CA HIS A 154 -14.65 14.47 1.01
C HIS A 154 -13.77 14.68 -0.24
N GLN A 155 -13.45 15.92 -0.59
CA GLN A 155 -12.79 16.25 -1.86
C GLN A 155 -11.43 15.55 -2.03
N THR A 156 -10.61 15.56 -1.00
CA THR A 156 -9.29 14.90 -0.97
C THR A 156 -9.43 13.39 -1.18
N LEU A 157 -10.40 12.75 -0.52
CA LEU A 157 -10.66 11.31 -0.70
C LEU A 157 -11.22 10.99 -2.10
N TYR A 158 -12.05 11.83 -2.70
CA TYR A 158 -12.54 11.62 -4.06
C TYR A 158 -11.40 11.72 -5.09
N THR A 159 -10.53 12.72 -4.98
CA THR A 159 -9.34 12.84 -5.83
C THR A 159 -8.44 11.61 -5.71
N LYS A 160 -8.19 11.17 -4.47
CA LYS A 160 -7.42 9.96 -4.18
C LYS A 160 -8.09 8.72 -4.77
N SER A 161 -9.41 8.60 -4.68
CA SER A 161 -10.17 7.45 -5.19
C SER A 161 -9.98 7.23 -6.69
N ILE A 162 -9.83 8.31 -7.47
CA ILE A 162 -9.54 8.21 -8.91
C ILE A 162 -8.14 7.63 -9.13
N LEU A 163 -7.16 8.06 -8.33
CA LEU A 163 -5.79 7.50 -8.39
C LEU A 163 -5.78 6.03 -7.99
N ASP A 164 -6.49 5.67 -6.93
CA ASP A 164 -6.60 4.30 -6.43
C ASP A 164 -7.35 3.38 -7.43
N LEU A 165 -8.34 3.90 -8.16
CA LEU A 165 -9.03 3.18 -9.24
C LEU A 165 -8.03 2.72 -10.33
N ILE A 166 -7.23 3.66 -10.82
CA ILE A 166 -6.26 3.38 -11.88
C ILE A 166 -5.18 2.43 -11.36
N SER A 167 -4.63 2.71 -10.19
CA SER A 167 -3.59 1.89 -9.59
C SER A 167 -4.07 0.48 -9.29
N SER A 168 -5.27 0.31 -8.72
CA SER A 168 -5.83 -1.01 -8.41
C SER A 168 -6.08 -1.83 -9.68
N ALA A 169 -6.50 -1.19 -10.78
CA ALA A 169 -6.65 -1.87 -12.06
C ALA A 169 -5.29 -2.39 -12.58
N VAL A 170 -4.26 -1.53 -12.58
CA VAL A 170 -2.91 -1.89 -13.04
C VAL A 170 -2.29 -2.99 -12.16
N PHE A 171 -2.34 -2.83 -10.84
CA PHE A 171 -1.76 -3.80 -9.90
C PHE A 171 -2.49 -5.15 -9.94
N SER A 172 -3.81 -5.18 -10.12
CA SER A 172 -4.58 -6.43 -10.18
C SER A 172 -4.26 -7.29 -11.40
N VAL A 173 -3.83 -6.69 -12.51
CA VAL A 173 -3.35 -7.44 -13.67
C VAL A 173 -2.16 -8.31 -13.29
N SER A 174 -1.24 -7.82 -12.49
CA SER A 174 0.00 -8.51 -12.13
C SER A 174 -0.11 -9.28 -10.82
N MET A 175 -0.70 -8.67 -9.77
CA MET A 175 -0.76 -9.22 -8.41
C MET A 175 -2.07 -9.97 -8.09
N GLY A 176 -3.04 -9.93 -8.98
CA GLY A 176 -4.24 -10.74 -8.87
C GLY A 176 -5.19 -10.31 -7.75
N VAL A 177 -5.83 -11.33 -7.14
CA VAL A 177 -6.90 -11.15 -6.14
C VAL A 177 -6.42 -10.45 -4.86
N GLY A 178 -5.12 -10.50 -4.55
CA GLY A 178 -4.55 -9.82 -3.38
C GLY A 178 -4.88 -8.33 -3.35
N VAL A 179 -4.86 -7.66 -4.52
CA VAL A 179 -5.21 -6.24 -4.64
C VAL A 179 -6.68 -5.98 -4.32
N LEU A 180 -7.59 -6.85 -4.77
CA LEU A 180 -9.01 -6.73 -4.44
C LEU A 180 -9.26 -6.82 -2.93
N LEU A 181 -8.53 -7.68 -2.23
CA LEU A 181 -8.65 -7.84 -0.79
C LEU A 181 -8.17 -6.60 -0.02
N SER A 182 -7.27 -5.80 -0.57
CA SER A 182 -6.84 -4.55 0.05
C SER A 182 -7.97 -3.55 0.25
N ALA A 183 -9.07 -3.65 -0.52
CA ALA A 183 -10.26 -2.83 -0.32
C ALA A 183 -10.84 -2.94 1.10
N VAL A 184 -10.78 -4.15 1.70
CA VAL A 184 -11.20 -4.36 3.09
C VAL A 184 -10.26 -3.62 4.06
N PHE A 185 -8.96 -3.68 3.81
CA PHE A 185 -7.98 -2.96 4.64
C PHE A 185 -8.14 -1.44 4.50
N VAL A 186 -8.36 -0.94 3.28
CA VAL A 186 -8.67 0.47 3.02
C VAL A 186 -9.92 0.91 3.80
N LEU A 187 -11.00 0.10 3.78
CA LEU A 187 -12.22 0.39 4.53
C LEU A 187 -11.95 0.51 6.03
N VAL A 188 -11.22 -0.46 6.59
CA VAL A 188 -10.91 -0.48 8.02
C VAL A 188 -10.00 0.68 8.40
N TYR A 189 -8.92 0.91 7.66
CA TYR A 189 -7.93 1.94 7.94
C TYR A 189 -8.51 3.35 7.78
N GLN A 190 -9.04 3.70 6.61
CA GLN A 190 -9.64 5.01 6.37
C GLN A 190 -10.91 5.22 7.20
N GLY A 191 -11.73 4.19 7.31
CA GLY A 191 -12.96 4.24 8.10
C GLY A 191 -12.68 4.50 9.59
N SER A 192 -11.68 3.84 10.17
CA SER A 192 -11.29 4.07 11.56
C SER A 192 -10.78 5.49 11.81
N ILE A 193 -9.92 6.03 10.92
CA ILE A 193 -9.44 7.42 11.03
C ILE A 193 -10.62 8.39 10.89
N THR A 194 -11.51 8.19 9.91
CA THR A 194 -12.67 9.05 9.69
C THR A 194 -13.62 9.07 10.89
N LEU A 195 -13.91 7.90 11.46
CA LEU A 195 -14.79 7.78 12.62
C LEU A 195 -14.16 8.30 13.91
N ALA A 196 -12.86 8.12 14.08
CA ALA A 196 -12.12 8.58 15.24
C ALA A 196 -11.50 9.98 15.04
N ALA A 197 -11.87 10.70 13.98
CA ALA A 197 -11.21 11.94 13.58
C ALA A 197 -11.12 12.98 14.70
N ALA A 198 -12.20 13.17 15.48
CA ALA A 198 -12.21 14.11 16.60
C ALA A 198 -11.20 13.76 17.71
N ALA A 199 -10.97 12.46 17.95
CA ALA A 199 -10.01 11.98 18.95
C ALA A 199 -8.57 11.93 18.40
N LEU A 200 -8.41 11.70 17.10
CA LEU A 200 -7.11 11.56 16.44
C LEU A 200 -6.52 12.89 15.98
N ALA A 201 -7.34 13.91 15.70
CA ALA A 201 -6.87 15.21 15.23
C ALA A 201 -5.76 15.85 16.08
N PRO A 202 -5.83 15.82 17.44
CA PRO A 202 -4.77 16.38 18.26
C PRO A 202 -3.44 15.59 18.20
N ILE A 203 -3.48 14.32 17.80
CA ILE A 203 -2.30 13.44 17.73
C ILE A 203 -1.74 13.39 16.30
N LEU A 204 -2.62 13.40 15.30
CA LEU A 204 -2.27 13.38 13.89
C LEU A 204 -2.02 14.81 13.38
N THR A 205 -1.07 15.49 13.99
CA THR A 205 -0.59 16.80 13.51
C THR A 205 0.07 16.62 12.13
N ASP A 206 0.23 17.72 11.42
CA ASP A 206 0.91 17.73 10.12
C ASP A 206 2.30 17.09 10.17
N ASP A 207 3.04 17.31 11.26
CA ASP A 207 4.38 16.75 11.46
C ASP A 207 4.32 15.24 11.70
N THR A 208 3.38 14.79 12.55
CA THR A 208 3.16 13.35 12.77
C THR A 208 2.80 12.63 11.46
N VAL A 209 1.88 13.22 10.68
CA VAL A 209 1.48 12.67 9.37
C VAL A 209 2.67 12.66 8.39
N ALA A 210 3.50 13.70 8.41
CA ALA A 210 4.71 13.77 7.59
C ALA A 210 5.70 12.64 7.95
N HIS A 211 5.96 12.39 9.24
CA HIS A 211 6.83 11.30 9.69
C HIS A 211 6.25 9.93 9.35
N MET A 212 4.94 9.70 9.55
CA MET A 212 4.26 8.47 9.15
C MET A 212 4.36 8.23 7.64
N THR A 213 4.21 9.29 6.85
CA THR A 213 4.35 9.23 5.38
C THR A 213 5.78 8.88 4.98
N CYS A 214 6.78 9.47 5.66
CA CYS A 214 8.19 9.17 5.42
C CYS A 214 8.50 7.69 5.70
N VAL A 215 8.11 7.17 6.87
CA VAL A 215 8.28 5.75 7.22
C VAL A 215 7.59 4.85 6.22
N GLY A 216 6.34 5.13 5.88
CA GLY A 216 5.59 4.36 4.90
C GLY A 216 6.21 4.41 3.50
N SER A 217 6.78 5.54 3.11
CA SER A 217 7.49 5.69 1.83
C SER A 217 8.73 4.81 1.76
N LEU A 218 9.47 4.67 2.87
CA LEU A 218 10.58 3.71 2.98
C LEU A 218 10.11 2.26 2.79
N LEU A 219 8.97 1.90 3.37
CA LEU A 219 8.39 0.57 3.18
C LEU A 219 7.96 0.34 1.72
N ILE A 220 7.39 1.34 1.07
CA ILE A 220 7.00 1.29 -0.35
C ILE A 220 8.24 1.11 -1.24
N ILE A 221 9.35 1.79 -0.95
CA ILE A 221 10.63 1.56 -1.64
C ILE A 221 11.07 0.12 -1.46
N GLY A 222 11.05 -0.40 -0.22
CA GLY A 222 11.39 -1.79 0.07
C GLY A 222 10.54 -2.79 -0.71
N LEU A 223 9.23 -2.55 -0.84
CA LEU A 223 8.34 -3.35 -1.68
C LEU A 223 8.73 -3.28 -3.16
N GLY A 224 8.99 -2.08 -3.68
CA GLY A 224 9.41 -1.90 -5.06
C GLY A 224 10.71 -2.65 -5.37
N LEU A 225 11.69 -2.63 -4.45
CA LEU A 225 12.93 -3.40 -4.58
C LEU A 225 12.70 -4.92 -4.55
N ASN A 226 11.76 -5.40 -3.74
CA ASN A 226 11.35 -6.81 -3.75
C ASN A 226 10.72 -7.20 -5.09
N LEU A 227 9.81 -6.36 -5.65
CA LEU A 227 9.17 -6.60 -6.95
C LEU A 227 10.18 -6.63 -8.11
N LEU A 228 11.25 -5.86 -8.00
CA LEU A 228 12.37 -5.88 -8.95
C LEU A 228 13.26 -7.12 -8.78
N GLY A 229 13.09 -7.89 -7.69
CA GLY A 229 13.93 -9.03 -7.36
C GLY A 229 15.31 -8.66 -6.81
N ILE A 230 15.53 -7.39 -6.43
CA ILE A 230 16.80 -6.90 -5.89
C ILE A 230 16.95 -7.30 -4.43
N THR A 231 15.84 -7.29 -3.66
CA THR A 231 15.85 -7.64 -2.23
C THR A 231 14.78 -8.68 -1.91
N LYS A 232 14.83 -9.21 -0.68
CA LYS A 232 13.81 -10.12 -0.11
C LYS A 232 13.43 -9.65 1.30
N LEU A 233 13.12 -8.37 1.43
CA LEU A 233 12.73 -7.78 2.71
C LEU A 233 11.35 -8.28 3.13
N LYS A 234 11.19 -8.66 4.38
CA LYS A 234 9.89 -8.96 4.99
C LYS A 234 9.16 -7.66 5.33
N VAL A 235 8.76 -6.91 4.33
CA VAL A 235 8.18 -5.57 4.50
C VAL A 235 6.94 -5.59 5.40
N ALA A 236 6.18 -6.69 5.40
CA ALA A 236 5.04 -6.85 6.29
C ALA A 236 5.42 -6.81 7.77
N ASN A 237 6.61 -7.29 8.15
CA ASN A 237 7.11 -7.18 9.52
C ASN A 237 7.54 -5.75 9.89
N LEU A 238 7.66 -4.85 8.92
CA LEU A 238 7.94 -3.44 9.18
C LEU A 238 6.67 -2.58 9.32
N LEU A 239 5.47 -3.14 9.07
CA LEU A 239 4.20 -2.40 9.15
C LEU A 239 3.97 -1.66 10.48
N PRO A 240 4.32 -2.21 11.66
CA PRO A 240 4.17 -1.50 12.92
C PRO A 240 4.94 -0.17 12.97
N ALA A 241 6.02 -0.04 12.20
CA ALA A 241 6.83 1.18 12.16
C ALA A 241 6.02 2.41 11.71
N ILE A 242 4.99 2.24 10.89
CA ILE A 242 4.16 3.35 10.38
C ILE A 242 3.43 4.08 11.51
N PHE A 243 3.05 3.35 12.56
CA PHE A 243 2.28 3.90 13.68
C PHE A 243 3.15 4.47 14.80
N LEU A 244 4.45 4.17 14.83
CA LEU A 244 5.36 4.61 15.88
C LEU A 244 5.59 6.13 15.90
N PRO A 245 5.67 6.86 14.78
CA PRO A 245 5.77 8.32 14.81
C PRO A 245 4.63 8.97 15.60
N MET A 246 3.41 8.40 15.53
CA MET A 246 2.25 8.86 16.29
C MET A 246 2.49 8.80 17.81
N LEU A 247 3.21 7.79 18.28
CA LEU A 247 3.59 7.67 19.69
C LEU A 247 4.81 8.52 20.01
N LEU A 248 5.84 8.54 19.18
CA LEU A 248 7.08 9.27 19.44
C LEU A 248 6.89 10.79 19.43
N CYS A 249 6.10 11.33 18.49
CA CYS A 249 5.78 12.74 18.44
C CYS A 249 4.91 13.21 19.64
N LEU A 250 4.26 12.30 20.35
CA LEU A 250 3.51 12.66 21.56
C LEU A 250 4.45 12.90 22.78
N PHE A 251 5.65 12.30 22.76
CA PHE A 251 6.64 12.36 23.86
C PHE A 251 7.82 13.31 23.57
N MET A 252 7.94 13.80 22.35
CA MET A 252 8.98 14.74 21.93
C MET A 252 8.41 16.10 21.57
#